data_c0919d7266eb4cb002e24b66865b1f30
#
_entry.id   c0919d7266eb4cb002e24b66865b1f30
#
_cell.length_a   1.000
_cell.length_b   1.000
_cell.length_c   1.000
_cell.angle_alpha   90.00
_cell.angle_beta   90.00
_cell.angle_gamma   90.00
#
_symmetry.space_group_name_H-M   'P 1'
#
loop_
_entity.id
_entity.type
_entity.pdbx_description
1 polymer ?
#
loop_
_entity_poly.entity_id
_entity_poly.type
_entity_poly.pdbx_seq_one_letter_code
_entity_poly.pdbx_strand_id
1 'polypeptide(L)'
;MEVIHIYHTNDLHSHFENWPRIYELLRERKKWHNEAGEAVYLFDIGDHLDLSHPYTEATKGRINTKLLNKEHYDAVTIGNNEGITLPYEALDHLYDDASFDVIVANLYKKNGERPTWAIPHQTYETAKGTKIGVIGITAYFAQLYELLGWKLTEPMQELSKQIEELRGQVDIIVLLSHLGINDDEMIATNYPEIDVILGAHTHHIFHQGKIINNNLQGAAGKYGYYVGHIELKVDNLKNVMDKKAILYETSKLPIANEEEATIENYYLQGKEAYQKKQLPLMNTILERF
;
A
#
# COMPACT_ATOMS: atom_id res chain seq x y z
N MET A 1 -2.27 27.83 -9.74
CA MET A 1 -2.98 26.68 -9.15
C MET A 1 -2.33 25.41 -9.64
N GLU A 2 -2.12 24.43 -8.79
CA GLU A 2 -1.58 23.12 -9.09
C GLU A 2 -2.63 22.06 -8.81
N VAL A 3 -2.66 20.99 -9.60
CA VAL A 3 -3.47 19.81 -9.34
C VAL A 3 -2.53 18.65 -9.08
N ILE A 4 -2.78 17.93 -8.00
CA ILE A 4 -1.99 16.76 -7.56
C ILE A 4 -2.94 15.58 -7.49
N HIS A 5 -2.56 14.48 -8.11
CA HIS A 5 -3.33 13.25 -8.15
C HIS A 5 -2.62 12.16 -7.36
N ILE A 6 -3.35 11.50 -6.45
CA ILE A 6 -2.87 10.35 -5.70
C ILE A 6 -3.79 9.18 -6.00
N TYR A 7 -3.29 8.17 -6.70
CA TYR A 7 -3.99 6.91 -6.89
C TYR A 7 -3.57 5.94 -5.81
N HIS A 8 -4.51 5.11 -5.35
CA HIS A 8 -4.18 4.12 -4.33
C HIS A 8 -4.91 2.80 -4.51
N THR A 9 -4.22 1.73 -4.11
CA THR A 9 -4.75 0.38 -3.92
C THR A 9 -4.56 -0.03 -2.46
N ASN A 10 -5.38 -0.93 -1.98
CA ASN A 10 -5.28 -1.50 -0.64
C ASN A 10 -5.94 -2.88 -0.59
N ASP A 11 -5.48 -3.73 0.34
CA ASP A 11 -6.09 -5.02 0.62
C ASP A 11 -6.33 -5.88 -0.63
N LEU A 12 -5.36 -5.92 -1.57
CA LEU A 12 -5.48 -6.73 -2.78
C LEU A 12 -5.53 -8.24 -2.46
N HIS A 13 -4.85 -8.67 -1.37
CA HIS A 13 -4.81 -10.05 -0.91
C HIS A 13 -4.49 -11.06 -2.02
N SER A 14 -3.58 -10.69 -2.92
CA SER A 14 -3.20 -11.52 -4.09
C SER A 14 -4.36 -11.93 -5.02
N HIS A 15 -5.47 -11.18 -5.00
CA HIS A 15 -6.56 -11.31 -5.95
C HIS A 15 -6.18 -10.66 -7.27
N PHE A 16 -5.29 -11.31 -8.02
CA PHE A 16 -4.69 -10.77 -9.24
C PHE A 16 -5.64 -10.76 -10.46
N GLU A 17 -6.82 -11.34 -10.36
CA GLU A 17 -7.83 -11.36 -11.43
C GLU A 17 -8.29 -9.95 -11.86
N ASN A 18 -8.23 -8.97 -10.93
CA ASN A 18 -8.55 -7.58 -11.22
C ASN A 18 -7.32 -6.75 -11.64
N TRP A 19 -6.11 -7.29 -11.45
CA TRP A 19 -4.85 -6.58 -11.71
C TRP A 19 -4.72 -6.06 -13.15
N PRO A 20 -5.09 -6.82 -14.23
CA PRO A 20 -5.00 -6.31 -15.59
C PRO A 20 -5.83 -5.05 -15.85
N ARG A 21 -6.93 -4.88 -15.13
CA ARG A 21 -7.78 -3.69 -15.20
C ARG A 21 -7.21 -2.53 -14.39
N ILE A 22 -6.66 -2.83 -13.21
CA ILE A 22 -5.95 -1.85 -12.36
C ILE A 22 -4.76 -1.30 -13.14
N TYR A 23 -3.94 -2.18 -13.71
CA TYR A 23 -2.78 -1.84 -14.52
C TYR A 23 -3.13 -0.91 -15.68
N GLU A 24 -4.16 -1.24 -16.47
CA GLU A 24 -4.58 -0.42 -17.61
C GLU A 24 -5.03 0.98 -17.19
N LEU A 25 -5.85 1.07 -16.12
CA LEU A 25 -6.28 2.34 -15.57
C LEU A 25 -5.09 3.20 -15.13
N LEU A 26 -4.20 2.64 -14.31
CA LEU A 26 -3.09 3.40 -13.72
C LEU A 26 -2.13 3.89 -14.81
N ARG A 27 -1.80 3.04 -15.79
CA ARG A 27 -0.96 3.39 -16.94
C ARG A 27 -1.57 4.53 -17.77
N GLU A 28 -2.86 4.44 -18.08
CA GLU A 28 -3.58 5.47 -18.84
C GLU A 28 -3.62 6.80 -18.08
N ARG A 29 -3.93 6.76 -16.78
CA ARG A 29 -4.02 7.94 -15.93
C ARG A 29 -2.67 8.62 -15.70
N LYS A 30 -1.62 7.85 -15.41
CA LYS A 30 -0.25 8.39 -15.32
C LYS A 30 0.16 9.11 -16.60
N LYS A 31 -0.09 8.48 -17.76
CA LYS A 31 0.21 9.11 -19.05
C LYS A 31 -0.55 10.42 -19.23
N TRP A 32 -1.86 10.42 -18.98
CA TRP A 32 -2.70 11.59 -19.16
C TRP A 32 -2.29 12.75 -18.26
N HIS A 33 -2.07 12.51 -16.96
CA HIS A 33 -1.66 13.56 -16.02
C HIS A 33 -0.26 14.09 -16.35
N ASN A 34 0.67 13.24 -16.71
CA ASN A 34 2.00 13.66 -17.13
C ASN A 34 1.96 14.55 -18.40
N GLU A 35 1.11 14.21 -19.38
CA GLU A 35 0.90 15.04 -20.58
C GLU A 35 0.25 16.40 -20.24
N ALA A 36 -0.58 16.45 -19.20
CA ALA A 36 -1.18 17.68 -18.69
C ALA A 36 -0.23 18.51 -17.80
N GLY A 37 0.95 17.97 -17.44
CA GLY A 37 1.90 18.61 -16.52
C GLY A 37 1.39 18.66 -15.08
N GLU A 38 0.57 17.68 -14.70
CA GLU A 38 0.01 17.49 -13.36
C GLU A 38 0.85 16.45 -12.59
N ALA A 39 0.99 16.65 -11.28
CA ALA A 39 1.70 15.69 -10.43
C ALA A 39 0.83 14.44 -10.17
N VAL A 40 1.42 13.26 -10.28
CA VAL A 40 0.74 12.00 -10.02
C VAL A 40 1.59 11.10 -9.15
N TYR A 41 0.99 10.55 -8.09
CA TYR A 41 1.61 9.59 -7.17
C TYR A 41 0.74 8.35 -7.06
N LEU A 42 1.36 7.22 -6.82
CA LEU A 42 0.71 5.92 -6.71
C LEU A 42 1.17 5.21 -5.44
N PHE A 43 0.22 4.91 -4.54
CA PHE A 43 0.49 4.27 -3.25
C PHE A 43 -0.30 2.98 -3.07
N ASP A 44 0.31 1.99 -2.39
CA ASP A 44 -0.39 0.81 -1.88
C ASP A 44 -0.42 0.84 -0.34
N ILE A 45 -1.59 0.53 0.23
CA ILE A 45 -1.83 0.71 1.66
C ILE A 45 -1.72 -0.62 2.43
N GLY A 46 -1.01 -1.60 1.87
CA GLY A 46 -0.73 -2.88 2.51
C GLY A 46 -1.79 -3.96 2.28
N ASP A 47 -1.53 -5.13 2.84
CA ASP A 47 -2.26 -6.36 2.56
C ASP A 47 -2.39 -6.62 1.05
N HIS A 48 -1.34 -6.28 0.31
CA HIS A 48 -1.24 -6.58 -1.11
C HIS A 48 -1.04 -8.08 -1.35
N LEU A 49 -0.31 -8.76 -0.47
CA LEU A 49 -0.09 -10.20 -0.55
C LEU A 49 -1.09 -10.99 0.32
N ASP A 50 -1.34 -12.24 -0.12
CA ASP A 50 -1.98 -13.28 0.70
C ASP A 50 -1.41 -14.64 0.28
N LEU A 51 -0.95 -15.43 1.25
CA LEU A 51 -0.35 -16.76 1.02
C LEU A 51 -1.37 -17.81 0.56
N SER A 52 -2.66 -17.50 0.55
CA SER A 52 -3.68 -18.35 -0.09
C SER A 52 -3.49 -18.47 -1.60
N HIS A 53 -2.87 -17.47 -2.24
CA HIS A 53 -2.54 -17.54 -3.66
C HIS A 53 -1.29 -18.41 -3.90
N PRO A 54 -1.36 -19.47 -4.76
CA PRO A 54 -0.28 -20.45 -4.91
C PRO A 54 1.07 -19.85 -5.28
N TYR A 55 1.08 -18.84 -6.14
CA TYR A 55 2.34 -18.21 -6.55
C TYR A 55 2.89 -17.25 -5.51
N THR A 56 2.03 -16.57 -4.77
CA THR A 56 2.42 -15.76 -3.61
C THR A 56 3.05 -16.64 -2.53
N GLU A 57 2.41 -17.77 -2.20
CA GLU A 57 2.97 -18.73 -1.26
C GLU A 57 4.31 -19.30 -1.74
N ALA A 58 4.41 -19.71 -3.01
CA ALA A 58 5.64 -20.26 -3.60
C ALA A 58 6.80 -19.25 -3.62
N THR A 59 6.51 -17.97 -3.82
CA THR A 59 7.51 -16.90 -3.91
C THR A 59 7.67 -16.10 -2.63
N LYS A 60 6.91 -16.44 -1.55
CA LYS A 60 6.85 -15.67 -0.30
C LYS A 60 6.57 -14.19 -0.51
N GLY A 61 5.60 -13.89 -1.41
CA GLY A 61 5.17 -12.52 -1.73
C GLY A 61 6.02 -11.78 -2.76
N ARG A 62 7.17 -12.30 -3.22
CA ARG A 62 8.01 -11.60 -4.21
C ARG A 62 7.31 -11.29 -5.52
N ILE A 63 6.29 -12.06 -5.91
CA ILE A 63 5.46 -11.73 -7.07
C ILE A 63 4.70 -10.42 -6.87
N ASN A 64 4.23 -10.16 -5.65
CA ASN A 64 3.53 -8.95 -5.30
C ASN A 64 4.44 -7.72 -5.47
N THR A 65 5.67 -7.80 -4.95
CA THR A 65 6.71 -6.76 -5.16
C THR A 65 7.00 -6.54 -6.65
N LYS A 66 7.06 -7.60 -7.46
CA LYS A 66 7.28 -7.47 -8.92
C LYS A 66 6.13 -6.75 -9.63
N LEU A 67 4.87 -7.01 -9.23
CA LEU A 67 3.72 -6.33 -9.81
C LEU A 67 3.73 -4.84 -9.46
N LEU A 68 4.01 -4.50 -8.20
CA LEU A 68 4.15 -3.11 -7.75
C LEU A 68 5.29 -2.38 -8.46
N ASN A 69 6.45 -3.02 -8.63
CA ASN A 69 7.58 -2.48 -9.42
C ASN A 69 7.19 -2.20 -10.87
N LYS A 70 6.50 -3.15 -11.51
CA LYS A 70 6.10 -3.05 -12.92
C LYS A 70 5.19 -1.85 -13.17
N GLU A 71 4.30 -1.55 -12.22
CA GLU A 71 3.39 -0.42 -12.32
C GLU A 71 4.01 0.89 -11.77
N HIS A 72 5.27 0.82 -11.33
CA HIS A 72 5.99 1.99 -10.79
C HIS A 72 5.23 2.69 -9.67
N TYR A 73 4.87 1.94 -8.62
CA TYR A 73 4.40 2.54 -7.38
C TYR A 73 5.48 3.46 -6.81
N ASP A 74 5.07 4.59 -6.22
CA ASP A 74 5.99 5.52 -5.57
C ASP A 74 6.28 5.06 -4.15
N ALA A 75 5.25 4.63 -3.42
CA ALA A 75 5.41 4.07 -2.08
C ALA A 75 4.36 3.02 -1.75
N VAL A 76 4.71 2.19 -0.77
CA VAL A 76 3.77 1.26 -0.13
C VAL A 76 3.91 1.35 1.39
N THR A 77 2.85 1.01 2.14
CA THR A 77 2.99 0.56 3.52
C THR A 77 2.71 -0.94 3.60
N ILE A 78 2.94 -1.57 4.74
CA ILE A 78 2.60 -2.98 4.94
C ILE A 78 1.31 -3.11 5.75
N GLY A 79 0.57 -4.18 5.48
CA GLY A 79 -0.54 -4.61 6.33
C GLY A 79 -0.15 -5.78 7.24
N ASN A 80 -1.16 -6.38 7.85
CA ASN A 80 -0.93 -7.54 8.71
C ASN A 80 -0.59 -8.80 7.91
N ASN A 81 -1.01 -8.93 6.66
CA ASN A 81 -0.64 -10.11 5.87
C ASN A 81 0.85 -10.13 5.56
N GLU A 82 1.47 -9.00 5.26
CA GLU A 82 2.93 -8.93 5.18
C GLU A 82 3.56 -9.21 6.54
N GLY A 83 3.04 -8.58 7.59
CA GLY A 83 3.68 -8.51 8.89
C GLY A 83 3.60 -9.78 9.73
N ILE A 84 2.47 -10.50 9.70
CA ILE A 84 2.21 -11.65 10.60
C ILE A 84 1.95 -12.98 9.91
N THR A 85 1.86 -13.02 8.57
CA THR A 85 1.74 -14.30 7.85
C THR A 85 3.07 -14.78 7.27
N LEU A 86 3.98 -13.87 6.96
CA LEU A 86 5.31 -14.22 6.50
C LEU A 86 6.24 -14.59 7.66
N PRO A 87 7.10 -15.61 7.52
CA PRO A 87 8.23 -15.82 8.42
C PRO A 87 9.16 -14.60 8.42
N TYR A 88 9.88 -14.37 9.53
CA TYR A 88 10.80 -13.24 9.69
C TYR A 88 11.69 -12.99 8.47
N GLU A 89 12.45 -14.04 8.07
CA GLU A 89 13.39 -13.98 6.95
C GLU A 89 12.69 -13.63 5.62
N ALA A 90 11.45 -14.07 5.43
CA ALA A 90 10.71 -13.79 4.22
C ALA A 90 10.28 -12.31 4.14
N LEU A 91 9.82 -11.74 5.25
CA LEU A 91 9.50 -10.30 5.31
C LEU A 91 10.76 -9.44 5.25
N ASP A 92 11.85 -9.83 5.94
CA ASP A 92 13.12 -9.05 5.95
C ASP A 92 13.75 -8.94 4.56
N HIS A 93 13.39 -9.85 3.63
CA HIS A 93 13.87 -9.88 2.24
C HIS A 93 12.79 -9.66 1.17
N LEU A 94 11.55 -9.35 1.58
CA LEU A 94 10.43 -9.17 0.64
C LEU A 94 10.67 -8.01 -0.33
N TYR A 95 11.30 -6.96 0.16
CA TYR A 95 11.47 -5.69 -0.53
C TYR A 95 12.91 -5.44 -1.04
N ASP A 96 13.79 -6.46 -1.03
CA ASP A 96 15.18 -6.32 -1.52
C ASP A 96 15.27 -5.79 -2.95
N ASP A 97 14.32 -6.17 -3.81
CA ASP A 97 14.25 -5.76 -5.22
C ASP A 97 13.21 -4.64 -5.46
N ALA A 98 12.68 -4.00 -4.40
CA ALA A 98 11.69 -2.93 -4.55
C ALA A 98 12.29 -1.69 -5.21
N SER A 99 11.57 -1.12 -6.19
CA SER A 99 11.91 0.15 -6.84
C SER A 99 11.06 1.32 -6.32
N PHE A 100 10.37 1.11 -5.22
CA PHE A 100 9.49 2.05 -4.53
C PHE A 100 9.88 2.15 -3.05
N ASP A 101 9.45 3.21 -2.40
CA ASP A 101 9.66 3.38 -0.96
C ASP A 101 8.72 2.47 -0.14
N VAL A 102 9.23 1.83 0.90
CA VAL A 102 8.41 1.10 1.87
C VAL A 102 8.33 1.91 3.16
N ILE A 103 7.18 2.55 3.38
CA ILE A 103 6.99 3.51 4.46
C ILE A 103 6.24 2.84 5.62
N VAL A 104 6.96 2.55 6.72
CA VAL A 104 6.39 1.92 7.92
C VAL A 104 7.02 2.54 9.17
N ALA A 105 6.32 3.46 9.81
CA ALA A 105 6.87 4.20 10.95
C ALA A 105 6.93 3.37 12.23
N ASN A 106 5.97 2.47 12.47
CA ASN A 106 5.85 1.76 13.74
C ASN A 106 6.46 0.35 13.79
N LEU A 107 7.24 -0.06 12.76
CA LEU A 107 7.90 -1.39 12.72
C LEU A 107 9.40 -1.30 13.00
N TYR A 108 9.88 -2.22 13.85
CA TYR A 108 11.28 -2.34 14.24
C TYR A 108 11.70 -3.80 14.33
N LYS A 109 12.99 -4.06 14.20
CA LYS A 109 13.63 -5.32 14.58
C LYS A 109 13.67 -5.44 16.11
N LYS A 110 13.88 -6.65 16.65
CA LYS A 110 13.98 -6.87 18.12
C LYS A 110 15.08 -6.04 18.81
N ASN A 111 16.15 -5.73 18.08
CA ASN A 111 17.23 -4.89 18.59
C ASN A 111 16.89 -3.39 18.66
N GLY A 112 15.70 -2.99 18.20
CA GLY A 112 15.23 -1.62 18.17
C GLY A 112 15.63 -0.81 16.94
N GLU A 113 16.35 -1.41 16.00
CA GLU A 113 16.66 -0.80 14.70
C GLU A 113 15.51 -0.95 13.73
N ARG A 114 15.37 -0.03 12.76
CA ARG A 114 14.46 -0.22 11.65
C ARG A 114 14.99 -1.27 10.69
N PRO A 115 14.09 -2.04 10.02
CA PRO A 115 14.50 -2.81 8.86
C PRO A 115 15.16 -1.90 7.80
N THR A 116 16.16 -2.39 7.11
CA THR A 116 16.90 -1.60 6.10
C THR A 116 16.04 -1.18 4.92
N TRP A 117 14.96 -1.90 4.67
CA TRP A 117 14.00 -1.63 3.61
C TRP A 117 12.87 -0.68 4.03
N ALA A 118 12.72 -0.33 5.32
CA ALA A 118 11.62 0.49 5.82
C ALA A 118 12.10 1.87 6.27
N ILE A 119 11.38 2.89 5.84
CA ILE A 119 11.54 4.27 6.29
C ILE A 119 10.28 4.73 7.04
N PRO A 120 10.40 5.68 8.00
CA PRO A 120 9.23 6.11 8.78
C PRO A 120 8.28 7.05 8.03
N HIS A 121 8.85 7.89 7.19
CA HIS A 121 8.17 8.80 6.28
C HIS A 121 9.04 9.10 5.07
N GLN A 122 8.44 9.65 4.02
CA GLN A 122 9.14 10.15 2.83
C GLN A 122 8.57 11.51 2.42
N THR A 123 9.39 12.34 1.83
CA THR A 123 8.95 13.62 1.25
C THR A 123 9.09 13.58 -0.26
N TYR A 124 8.00 13.83 -0.96
CA TYR A 124 7.95 13.99 -2.41
C TYR A 124 7.78 15.46 -2.75
N GLU A 125 8.44 15.92 -3.79
CA GLU A 125 8.31 17.30 -4.27
C GLU A 125 7.79 17.31 -5.70
N THR A 126 6.74 18.06 -5.95
CA THR A 126 6.19 18.23 -7.30
C THR A 126 7.08 19.13 -8.14
N ALA A 127 6.91 19.08 -9.47
CA ALA A 127 7.62 19.99 -10.39
C ALA A 127 7.36 21.48 -10.10
N LYS A 128 6.28 21.81 -9.39
CA LYS A 128 5.94 23.17 -8.97
C LYS A 128 6.41 23.50 -7.56
N GLY A 129 7.17 22.60 -6.93
CA GLY A 129 7.79 22.78 -5.61
C GLY A 129 6.84 22.59 -4.42
N THR A 130 5.68 21.94 -4.59
CA THR A 130 4.82 21.53 -3.47
C THR A 130 5.41 20.27 -2.83
N LYS A 131 5.61 20.30 -1.51
CA LYS A 131 6.19 19.21 -0.74
C LYS A 131 5.12 18.40 -0.03
N ILE A 132 5.12 17.08 -0.26
CA ILE A 132 4.17 16.13 0.29
C ILE A 132 4.90 15.18 1.22
N GLY A 133 4.63 15.25 2.53
CA GLY A 133 5.09 14.28 3.51
C GLY A 133 4.17 13.08 3.55
N VAL A 134 4.71 11.89 3.36
CA VAL A 134 3.96 10.63 3.39
C VAL A 134 4.42 9.81 4.58
N ILE A 135 3.51 9.45 5.49
CA ILE A 135 3.74 8.61 6.66
C ILE A 135 3.03 7.28 6.46
N GLY A 136 3.63 6.15 6.83
CA GLY A 136 2.99 4.84 6.79
C GLY A 136 2.89 4.21 8.18
N ILE A 137 1.73 3.62 8.52
CA ILE A 137 1.49 2.95 9.80
C ILE A 137 0.84 1.59 9.53
N THR A 138 1.45 0.51 10.04
CA THR A 138 0.88 -0.85 9.96
C THR A 138 0.01 -1.18 11.16
N ALA A 139 -0.86 -2.19 10.98
CA ALA A 139 -1.79 -2.71 11.98
C ALA A 139 -1.07 -3.14 13.28
N TYR A 140 -1.64 -2.77 14.42
CA TYR A 140 -1.01 -2.95 15.73
C TYR A 140 -1.32 -4.30 16.38
N PHE A 141 -0.70 -5.37 15.88
CA PHE A 141 -0.75 -6.70 16.47
C PHE A 141 0.55 -7.03 17.23
N ALA A 142 0.93 -6.18 18.20
CA ALA A 142 2.25 -6.19 18.85
C ALA A 142 2.70 -7.58 19.31
N GLN A 143 1.82 -8.37 19.95
CA GLN A 143 2.16 -9.72 20.43
C GLN A 143 2.47 -10.69 19.28
N LEU A 144 1.73 -10.64 18.17
CA LEU A 144 1.97 -11.52 17.02
C LEU A 144 3.27 -11.16 16.31
N TYR A 145 3.52 -9.87 16.13
CA TYR A 145 4.79 -9.39 15.57
C TYR A 145 5.98 -9.81 16.44
N GLU A 146 5.85 -9.72 17.78
CA GLU A 146 6.91 -10.11 18.71
C GLU A 146 7.23 -11.61 18.62
N LEU A 147 6.22 -12.46 18.50
CA LEU A 147 6.40 -13.92 18.29
C LEU A 147 7.18 -14.21 17.00
N LEU A 148 6.96 -13.42 15.96
CA LEU A 148 7.63 -13.56 14.66
C LEU A 148 9.02 -12.90 14.59
N GLY A 149 9.45 -12.19 15.63
CA GLY A 149 10.78 -11.60 15.66
C GLY A 149 10.84 -10.11 15.39
N TRP A 150 9.69 -9.45 15.27
CA TRP A 150 9.54 -8.02 15.08
C TRP A 150 9.14 -7.32 16.36
N LYS A 151 9.18 -5.99 16.35
CA LYS A 151 8.67 -5.13 17.42
C LYS A 151 7.85 -4.01 16.81
N LEU A 152 6.64 -3.80 17.31
CA LEU A 152 5.84 -2.63 16.98
C LEU A 152 5.90 -1.60 18.12
N THR A 153 5.93 -0.34 17.73
CA THR A 153 5.63 0.79 18.62
C THR A 153 4.16 1.17 18.52
N GLU A 154 3.66 1.84 19.54
CA GLU A 154 2.26 2.29 19.59
C GLU A 154 2.00 3.28 18.45
N PRO A 155 0.95 3.06 17.60
CA PRO A 155 0.72 3.82 16.38
C PRO A 155 0.60 5.33 16.57
N MET A 156 -0.20 5.78 17.54
CA MET A 156 -0.45 7.20 17.75
C MET A 156 0.79 7.94 18.27
N GLN A 157 1.60 7.26 19.06
CA GLN A 157 2.86 7.80 19.56
C GLN A 157 3.87 8.00 18.41
N GLU A 158 3.97 6.99 17.54
CA GLU A 158 4.86 7.07 16.37
C GLU A 158 4.35 8.10 15.36
N LEU A 159 3.03 8.13 15.11
CA LEU A 159 2.42 9.12 14.22
C LEU A 159 2.71 10.56 14.68
N SER A 160 2.50 10.84 15.96
CA SER A 160 2.79 12.17 16.56
C SER A 160 4.24 12.58 16.34
N LYS A 161 5.17 11.63 16.50
CA LYS A 161 6.59 11.86 16.26
C LYS A 161 6.88 12.20 14.80
N GLN A 162 6.31 11.43 13.85
CA GLN A 162 6.55 11.67 12.43
C GLN A 162 5.93 13.00 11.95
N ILE A 163 4.76 13.37 12.46
CA ILE A 163 4.15 14.69 12.20
C ILE A 163 5.07 15.82 12.69
N GLU A 164 5.63 15.69 13.91
CA GLU A 164 6.54 16.71 14.44
C GLU A 164 7.83 16.81 13.62
N GLU A 165 8.37 15.70 13.14
CA GLU A 165 9.55 15.69 12.25
C GLU A 165 9.27 16.36 10.91
N LEU A 166 8.06 16.23 10.35
CA LEU A 166 7.64 16.84 9.08
C LEU A 166 7.18 18.30 9.25
N ARG A 167 6.89 18.74 10.45
CA ARG A 167 6.35 20.09 10.75
C ARG A 167 7.22 21.20 10.16
N GLY A 168 6.61 22.03 9.31
CA GLY A 168 7.28 23.15 8.64
C GLY A 168 8.28 22.76 7.55
N GLN A 169 8.38 21.46 7.23
CA GLN A 169 9.22 20.96 6.15
C GLN A 169 8.40 20.59 4.91
N VAL A 170 7.10 20.33 5.07
CA VAL A 170 6.17 19.93 4.00
C VAL A 170 4.93 20.81 4.00
N ASP A 171 4.25 20.85 2.86
CA ASP A 171 3.02 21.63 2.63
C ASP A 171 1.76 20.78 2.86
N ILE A 172 1.87 19.46 2.62
CA ILE A 172 0.77 18.49 2.67
C ILE A 172 1.24 17.25 3.41
N ILE A 173 0.41 16.69 4.30
CA ILE A 173 0.67 15.41 4.95
C ILE A 173 -0.36 14.37 4.50
N VAL A 174 0.14 13.24 3.99
CA VAL A 174 -0.64 12.06 3.59
C VAL A 174 -0.28 10.90 4.52
N LEU A 175 -1.27 10.28 5.12
CA LEU A 175 -1.10 9.07 5.93
C LEU A 175 -1.54 7.84 5.14
N LEU A 176 -0.65 6.87 4.98
CA LEU A 176 -0.94 5.51 4.52
C LEU A 176 -1.27 4.68 5.77
N SER A 177 -2.56 4.47 6.05
CA SER A 177 -3.01 3.84 7.29
C SER A 177 -3.51 2.42 7.05
N HIS A 178 -2.81 1.44 7.61
CA HIS A 178 -3.32 0.07 7.68
C HIS A 178 -3.87 -0.26 9.08
N LEU A 179 -4.53 0.71 9.74
CA LEU A 179 -5.07 0.55 11.11
C LEU A 179 -6.55 0.18 11.11
N GLY A 180 -7.30 0.61 10.10
CA GLY A 180 -8.74 0.42 9.99
C GLY A 180 -9.56 1.64 10.35
N ILE A 181 -10.83 1.61 9.95
CA ILE A 181 -11.73 2.76 9.94
C ILE A 181 -11.87 3.49 11.29
N ASN A 182 -11.89 2.76 12.41
CA ASN A 182 -12.09 3.38 13.73
C ASN A 182 -10.87 4.22 14.13
N ASP A 183 -9.66 3.71 13.89
CA ASP A 183 -8.43 4.43 14.18
C ASP A 183 -8.25 5.59 13.20
N ASP A 184 -8.60 5.41 11.92
CA ASP A 184 -8.55 6.47 10.91
C ASP A 184 -9.46 7.65 11.27
N GLU A 185 -10.67 7.40 11.76
CA GLU A 185 -11.61 8.44 12.21
C GLU A 185 -11.12 9.15 13.47
N MET A 186 -10.50 8.41 14.40
CA MET A 186 -9.87 8.99 15.59
C MET A 186 -8.67 9.88 15.20
N ILE A 187 -7.83 9.42 14.26
CA ILE A 187 -6.71 10.19 13.73
C ILE A 187 -7.20 11.47 13.06
N ALA A 188 -8.19 11.39 12.16
CA ALA A 188 -8.76 12.54 11.49
C ALA A 188 -9.36 13.57 12.46
N THR A 189 -9.80 13.11 13.63
CA THR A 189 -10.35 14.00 14.68
C THR A 189 -9.25 14.70 15.45
N ASN A 190 -8.15 14.01 15.75
CA ASN A 190 -7.13 14.47 16.71
C ASN A 190 -5.86 15.06 16.06
N TYR A 191 -5.65 14.79 14.75
CA TYR A 191 -4.46 15.24 14.01
C TYR A 191 -4.85 16.13 12.82
N PRO A 192 -5.18 17.40 13.07
CA PRO A 192 -5.63 18.33 12.01
C PRO A 192 -4.53 18.68 11.00
N GLU A 193 -3.28 18.33 11.28
CA GLU A 193 -2.12 18.53 10.40
C GLU A 193 -2.15 17.57 9.18
N ILE A 194 -2.88 16.45 9.30
CA ILE A 194 -2.99 15.48 8.21
C ILE A 194 -4.05 15.94 7.22
N ASP A 195 -3.69 16.04 5.96
CA ASP A 195 -4.59 16.45 4.89
C ASP A 195 -5.40 15.31 4.31
N VAL A 196 -4.77 14.14 4.16
CA VAL A 196 -5.36 12.95 3.55
C VAL A 196 -5.00 11.71 4.35
N ILE A 197 -5.98 10.87 4.64
CA ILE A 197 -5.78 9.50 5.14
C ILE A 197 -6.23 8.52 4.05
N LEU A 198 -5.33 7.64 3.62
CA LEU A 198 -5.64 6.49 2.78
C LEU A 198 -5.75 5.27 3.68
N GLY A 199 -7.00 4.81 3.91
CA GLY A 199 -7.33 3.77 4.88
C GLY A 199 -7.45 2.38 4.27
N ALA A 200 -7.12 1.34 5.06
CA ALA A 200 -7.14 -0.07 4.70
C ALA A 200 -7.58 -0.96 5.87
N HIS A 201 -7.25 -2.25 5.84
CA HIS A 201 -7.44 -3.26 6.89
C HIS A 201 -8.90 -3.69 7.14
N THR A 202 -9.82 -2.76 7.35
CA THR A 202 -11.23 -3.08 7.60
C THR A 202 -12.07 -3.18 6.32
N HIS A 203 -11.44 -3.08 5.14
CA HIS A 203 -12.04 -3.25 3.82
C HIS A 203 -13.24 -2.33 3.55
N HIS A 204 -13.31 -1.18 4.22
CA HIS A 204 -14.38 -0.20 4.01
C HIS A 204 -14.24 0.53 2.66
N ILE A 205 -15.32 1.13 2.21
CA ILE A 205 -15.41 1.80 0.91
C ILE A 205 -15.95 3.21 1.10
N PHE A 206 -15.22 4.21 0.61
CA PHE A 206 -15.69 5.59 0.58
C PHE A 206 -15.81 6.08 -0.87
N HIS A 207 -17.00 5.93 -1.46
CA HIS A 207 -17.22 6.28 -2.88
C HIS A 207 -16.84 7.72 -3.24
N GLN A 208 -17.01 8.66 -2.32
CA GLN A 208 -16.69 10.08 -2.50
C GLN A 208 -15.75 10.61 -1.41
N GLY A 209 -15.08 9.70 -0.70
CA GLY A 209 -14.31 10.02 0.49
C GLY A 209 -15.19 10.35 1.69
N LYS A 210 -14.54 10.52 2.84
CA LYS A 210 -15.16 10.99 4.08
C LYS A 210 -14.34 12.14 4.62
N ILE A 211 -14.97 13.29 4.88
CA ILE A 211 -14.29 14.44 5.46
C ILE A 211 -14.59 14.50 6.95
N ILE A 212 -13.56 14.54 7.77
CA ILE A 212 -13.63 14.83 9.21
C ILE A 212 -12.68 16.00 9.47
N ASN A 213 -13.21 17.09 10.02
CA ASN A 213 -12.52 18.36 10.11
C ASN A 213 -12.03 18.81 8.71
N ASN A 214 -10.72 18.94 8.49
CA ASN A 214 -10.14 19.23 7.18
C ASN A 214 -9.47 18.02 6.53
N ASN A 215 -9.56 16.85 7.14
CA ASN A 215 -8.96 15.63 6.67
C ASN A 215 -9.88 14.90 5.69
N LEU A 216 -9.37 14.56 4.50
CA LEU A 216 -10.09 13.71 3.54
C LEU A 216 -9.63 12.27 3.69
N GLN A 217 -10.57 11.37 3.97
CA GLN A 217 -10.33 9.94 4.02
C GLN A 217 -10.73 9.26 2.71
N GLY A 218 -9.84 8.43 2.15
CA GLY A 218 -10.08 7.55 1.02
C GLY A 218 -9.88 6.09 1.42
N ALA A 219 -10.73 5.18 0.92
CA ALA A 219 -10.57 3.74 1.07
C ALA A 219 -11.25 3.00 -0.09
N ALA A 220 -10.58 2.00 -0.64
CA ALA A 220 -10.97 1.34 -1.90
C ALA A 220 -11.47 -0.11 -1.71
N GLY A 221 -11.88 -0.48 -0.49
CA GLY A 221 -12.41 -1.82 -0.21
C GLY A 221 -11.30 -2.88 -0.19
N LYS A 222 -11.47 -3.96 -0.96
CA LYS A 222 -10.49 -5.06 -1.05
C LYS A 222 -10.51 -5.74 -2.42
N TYR A 223 -9.54 -6.66 -2.62
CA TYR A 223 -9.45 -7.56 -3.78
C TYR A 223 -9.34 -6.83 -5.12
N GLY A 224 -8.94 -5.54 -5.08
CA GLY A 224 -8.86 -4.74 -6.29
C GLY A 224 -10.21 -4.48 -6.97
N TYR A 225 -11.34 -4.53 -6.23
CA TYR A 225 -12.65 -4.18 -6.77
C TYR A 225 -12.77 -2.70 -7.12
N TYR A 226 -11.95 -1.87 -6.48
CA TYR A 226 -11.84 -0.45 -6.75
C TYR A 226 -10.39 -0.01 -6.75
N VAL A 227 -10.12 1.06 -7.51
CA VAL A 227 -8.91 1.88 -7.39
C VAL A 227 -9.34 3.24 -6.85
N GLY A 228 -8.70 3.69 -5.78
CA GLY A 228 -8.95 4.99 -5.20
C GLY A 228 -8.14 6.08 -5.90
N HIS A 229 -8.70 7.30 -5.94
CA HIS A 229 -8.07 8.48 -6.50
C HIS A 229 -8.43 9.71 -5.67
N ILE A 230 -7.41 10.39 -5.19
CA ILE A 230 -7.53 11.69 -4.53
C ILE A 230 -7.03 12.77 -5.48
N GLU A 231 -7.82 13.80 -5.66
CA GLU A 231 -7.45 15.02 -6.38
C GLU A 231 -7.32 16.17 -5.37
N LEU A 232 -6.16 16.82 -5.35
CA LEU A 232 -5.89 17.98 -4.51
C LEU A 232 -5.64 19.19 -5.41
N LYS A 233 -6.29 20.33 -5.11
CA LYS A 233 -6.01 21.62 -5.75
C LYS A 233 -5.26 22.51 -4.78
N VAL A 234 -4.10 22.96 -5.22
CA VAL A 234 -3.15 23.71 -4.40
C VAL A 234 -2.94 25.09 -4.99
N ASP A 235 -2.98 26.14 -4.16
CA ASP A 235 -2.72 27.50 -4.58
C ASP A 235 -1.21 27.79 -4.75
N ASN A 236 -0.87 29.03 -5.14
CA ASN A 236 0.53 29.42 -5.30
C ASN A 236 1.29 29.58 -3.98
N LEU A 237 0.58 29.62 -2.84
CA LEU A 237 1.16 29.66 -1.48
C LEU A 237 1.25 28.25 -0.86
N LYS A 238 0.94 27.22 -1.64
CA LYS A 238 0.95 25.80 -1.23
C LYS A 238 -0.19 25.41 -0.28
N ASN A 239 -1.25 26.21 -0.18
CA ASN A 239 -2.43 25.81 0.58
C ASN A 239 -3.31 24.88 -0.25
N VAL A 240 -3.83 23.83 0.38
CA VAL A 240 -4.82 22.94 -0.23
C VAL A 240 -6.19 23.63 -0.21
N MET A 241 -6.68 23.96 -1.40
CA MET A 241 -7.93 24.73 -1.62
C MET A 241 -9.15 23.82 -1.82
N ASP A 242 -8.93 22.61 -2.35
CA ASP A 242 -9.99 21.64 -2.64
C ASP A 242 -9.45 20.22 -2.56
N LYS A 243 -10.25 19.31 -2.03
CA LYS A 243 -9.93 17.88 -1.88
C LYS A 243 -11.10 17.04 -2.37
N LYS A 244 -10.85 16.11 -3.26
CA LYS A 244 -11.87 15.24 -3.83
C LYS A 244 -11.39 13.78 -3.85
N ALA A 245 -12.27 12.86 -3.48
CA ALA A 245 -12.03 11.42 -3.63
C ALA A 245 -12.96 10.82 -4.68
N ILE A 246 -12.43 9.90 -5.47
CA ILE A 246 -13.13 9.20 -6.54
C ILE A 246 -12.76 7.71 -6.42
N LEU A 247 -13.70 6.81 -6.66
CA LEU A 247 -13.43 5.38 -6.82
C LEU A 247 -13.72 4.94 -8.25
N TYR A 248 -12.77 4.21 -8.83
CA TYR A 248 -12.95 3.52 -10.11
C TYR A 248 -13.28 2.07 -9.85
N GLU A 249 -14.48 1.64 -10.21
CA GLU A 249 -14.90 0.23 -10.11
C GLU A 249 -14.23 -0.58 -11.22
N THR A 250 -13.38 -1.52 -10.85
CA THR A 250 -12.53 -2.26 -11.80
C THR A 250 -13.34 -3.11 -12.78
N SER A 251 -14.50 -3.64 -12.37
CA SER A 251 -15.39 -4.40 -13.26
C SER A 251 -15.85 -3.63 -14.49
N LYS A 252 -15.81 -2.29 -14.44
CA LYS A 252 -16.21 -1.39 -15.54
C LYS A 252 -15.04 -0.91 -16.41
N LEU A 253 -13.81 -1.31 -16.07
CA LEU A 253 -12.61 -0.86 -16.76
C LEU A 253 -12.20 -1.84 -17.88
N PRO A 254 -11.48 -1.35 -18.90
CA PRO A 254 -10.88 -2.22 -19.93
C PRO A 254 -9.84 -3.14 -19.31
N ILE A 255 -9.54 -4.24 -20.01
CA ILE A 255 -8.53 -5.22 -19.62
C ILE A 255 -7.28 -5.02 -20.47
N ALA A 256 -6.12 -4.94 -19.83
CA ALA A 256 -4.85 -5.09 -20.53
C ALA A 256 -4.59 -6.58 -20.83
N ASN A 257 -4.85 -7.00 -22.07
CA ASN A 257 -4.76 -8.42 -22.47
C ASN A 257 -3.37 -9.03 -22.21
N GLU A 258 -2.29 -8.27 -22.40
CA GLU A 258 -0.93 -8.73 -22.14
C GLU A 258 -0.71 -8.99 -20.64
N GLU A 259 -1.31 -8.16 -19.80
CA GLU A 259 -1.22 -8.31 -18.34
C GLU A 259 -2.08 -9.48 -17.85
N GLU A 260 -3.24 -9.69 -18.45
CA GLU A 260 -4.09 -10.86 -18.17
C GLU A 260 -3.33 -12.17 -18.43
N ALA A 261 -2.67 -12.30 -19.58
CA ALA A 261 -1.83 -13.44 -19.89
C ALA A 261 -0.64 -13.60 -18.92
N THR A 262 -0.07 -12.50 -18.44
CA THR A 262 0.99 -12.49 -17.44
C THR A 262 0.50 -13.05 -16.10
N ILE A 263 -0.65 -12.60 -15.63
CA ILE A 263 -1.26 -13.06 -14.38
C ILE A 263 -1.65 -14.55 -14.47
N GLU A 264 -2.22 -14.99 -15.58
CA GLU A 264 -2.54 -16.41 -15.80
C GLU A 264 -1.28 -17.28 -15.74
N ASN A 265 -0.21 -16.84 -16.39
CA ASN A 265 1.08 -17.54 -16.34
C ASN A 265 1.65 -17.60 -14.91
N TYR A 266 1.55 -16.55 -14.13
CA TYR A 266 1.96 -16.55 -12.72
C TYR A 266 1.15 -17.54 -11.88
N TYR A 267 -0.14 -17.65 -12.13
CA TYR A 267 -0.98 -18.63 -11.45
C TYR A 267 -0.55 -20.07 -11.77
N LEU A 268 -0.29 -20.36 -13.04
CA LEU A 268 0.18 -21.69 -13.49
C LEU A 268 1.56 -22.04 -12.87
N GLN A 269 2.51 -21.10 -12.90
CA GLN A 269 3.84 -21.29 -12.27
C GLN A 269 3.74 -21.53 -10.77
N GLY A 270 2.87 -20.80 -10.08
CA GLY A 270 2.63 -20.99 -8.66
C GLY A 270 2.06 -22.36 -8.33
N LYS A 271 1.10 -22.81 -9.12
CA LYS A 271 0.50 -24.14 -8.99
C LYS A 271 1.53 -25.27 -9.18
N GLU A 272 2.38 -25.15 -10.19
CA GLU A 272 3.48 -26.10 -10.41
C GLU A 272 4.50 -26.10 -9.26
N ALA A 273 4.90 -24.93 -8.76
CA ALA A 273 5.82 -24.80 -7.65
C ALA A 273 5.24 -25.42 -6.36
N TYR A 274 3.95 -25.18 -6.10
CA TYR A 274 3.23 -25.76 -4.97
C TYR A 274 3.17 -27.29 -5.07
N GLN A 275 2.86 -27.85 -6.22
CA GLN A 275 2.82 -29.29 -6.45
C GLN A 275 4.21 -29.93 -6.23
N LYS A 276 5.28 -29.31 -6.73
CA LYS A 276 6.66 -29.80 -6.52
C LYS A 276 7.05 -29.83 -5.05
N LYS A 277 6.55 -28.90 -4.23
CA LYS A 277 6.79 -28.85 -2.79
C LYS A 277 6.04 -29.96 -2.03
N GLN A 278 4.87 -30.36 -2.51
CA GLN A 278 4.05 -31.43 -1.88
C GLN A 278 4.54 -32.83 -2.20
N LEU A 279 5.16 -33.07 -3.35
CA LEU A 279 5.62 -34.39 -3.81
C LEU A 279 6.54 -35.13 -2.79
N PRO A 280 7.56 -34.51 -2.18
CA PRO A 280 8.39 -35.17 -1.19
C PRO A 280 7.64 -35.60 0.07
N LEU A 281 6.69 -34.76 0.53
CA LEU A 281 5.82 -35.05 1.68
C LEU A 281 4.90 -36.25 1.41
N MET A 282 4.31 -36.32 0.22
CA MET A 282 3.47 -37.44 -0.18
C MET A 282 4.27 -38.74 -0.29
N ASN A 283 5.48 -38.73 -0.85
CA ASN A 283 6.35 -39.88 -0.93
C ASN A 283 6.74 -40.37 0.47
N THR A 284 7.09 -39.49 1.40
CA THR A 284 7.41 -39.84 2.79
C THR A 284 6.22 -40.47 3.54
N ILE A 285 4.99 -40.07 3.20
CA ILE A 285 3.77 -40.65 3.76
C ILE A 285 3.55 -42.07 3.17
N LEU A 286 3.70 -42.21 1.86
CA LEU A 286 3.51 -43.49 1.15
C LEU A 286 4.58 -44.56 1.54
N GLU A 287 5.79 -44.14 1.88
CA GLU A 287 6.85 -45.04 2.39
C GLU A 287 6.59 -45.55 3.82
N ARG A 288 5.62 -44.98 4.55
CA ARG A 288 5.26 -45.37 5.91
C ARG A 288 4.06 -46.32 5.99
N PHE A 289 3.45 -46.64 4.87
CA PHE A 289 2.37 -47.61 4.70
C PHE A 289 2.82 -48.77 3.82
#